data_d9fd3dfc82eaa2de03de6145b9d0c145
#
_entry.id   d9fd3dfc82eaa2de03de6145b9d0c145
#
_cell.length_a   1.000
_cell.length_b   1.000
_cell.length_c   1.000
_cell.angle_alpha   90.00
_cell.angle_beta   90.00
_cell.angle_gamma   90.00
#
_symmetry.space_group_name_H-M   'P 1'
#
loop_
_entity.id
_entity.type
_entity.pdbx_description
1 polymer ?
#
loop_
_entity_poly.entity_id
_entity_poly.type
_entity_poly.pdbx_seq_one_letter_code
_entity_poly.pdbx_strand_id
1 'polypeptide(L)'
;MATLAALFATTACGGSSGSTATTTATVTVTSSGSTGTKTDTTSPSGSTTEPPATTPDRLADRCGAGAVCDDFATPSGNIICFASAAQSGFVECEIKSGLVPPPPRDGCDLDQPGLSLSSSGPAKPTCRSDPSPAWFDKQIPILAYGTTWAGFGVNCLSESTGLRCTNRDGHGFLLAREQWSKF
;
A
#
# COMPACT_ATOMS: atom_id res chain seq x y z
N MET A 1 -8.73 46.27 39.24
CA MET A 1 -7.28 46.08 39.18
C MET A 1 -6.94 44.92 40.11
N ALA A 2 -6.73 43.75 39.61
CA ALA A 2 -6.25 42.60 40.39
C ALA A 2 -5.30 41.79 39.47
N THR A 3 -4.01 41.86 39.78
CA THR A 3 -2.90 41.23 39.07
C THR A 3 -2.73 39.81 39.60
N LEU A 4 -2.88 38.81 38.76
CA LEU A 4 -2.58 37.41 39.13
C LEU A 4 -1.22 37.05 38.53
N ALA A 5 -0.27 36.75 39.38
CA ALA A 5 1.05 36.24 39.04
C ALA A 5 0.99 34.72 38.87
N ALA A 6 1.44 34.18 37.74
CA ALA A 6 1.57 32.76 37.51
C ALA A 6 3.04 32.32 37.78
N LEU A 7 3.19 31.39 38.71
CA LEU A 7 4.46 30.73 39.00
C LEU A 7 4.72 29.61 37.96
N PHE A 8 5.89 29.66 37.32
CA PHE A 8 6.41 28.56 36.51
C PHE A 8 7.26 27.63 37.40
N ALA A 9 6.84 26.37 37.48
CA ALA A 9 7.66 25.31 38.06
C ALA A 9 8.44 24.59 36.94
N THR A 10 9.74 24.70 36.96
CA THR A 10 10.67 23.93 36.12
C THR A 10 11.00 22.60 36.80
N THR A 11 10.61 21.48 36.20
CA THR A 11 11.04 20.15 36.62
C THR A 11 12.12 19.66 35.66
N ALA A 12 13.36 19.60 36.13
CA ALA A 12 14.46 18.94 35.47
C ALA A 12 14.41 17.45 35.84
N CYS A 13 14.38 16.55 34.87
CA CYS A 13 14.60 15.13 35.05
C CYS A 13 15.79 14.68 34.22
N GLY A 14 16.71 14.02 34.90
CA GLY A 14 18.02 13.64 34.49
C GLY A 14 18.09 12.53 33.43
N GLY A 15 19.22 12.53 32.72
CA GLY A 15 19.57 11.55 31.71
C GLY A 15 19.85 10.16 32.29
N SER A 16 19.47 9.16 31.53
CA SER A 16 19.95 7.80 31.71
C SER A 16 20.53 7.32 30.38
N SER A 17 21.85 7.20 30.32
CA SER A 17 22.58 6.67 29.17
C SER A 17 22.38 5.15 29.12
N GLY A 18 21.62 4.66 28.19
CA GLY A 18 21.52 3.24 27.87
C GLY A 18 22.46 2.88 26.72
N SER A 19 23.51 2.15 27.01
CA SER A 19 24.41 1.56 26.00
C SER A 19 23.69 0.44 25.27
N THR A 20 23.52 0.59 23.97
CA THR A 20 23.06 -0.48 23.06
C THR A 20 24.27 -1.31 22.62
N ALA A 21 24.32 -2.56 23.04
CA ALA A 21 25.29 -3.54 22.56
C ALA A 21 24.87 -4.02 21.16
N THR A 22 25.70 -3.72 20.18
CA THR A 22 25.53 -4.25 18.80
C THR A 22 26.09 -5.67 18.77
N THR A 23 25.22 -6.68 18.61
CA THR A 23 25.63 -8.06 18.41
C THR A 23 25.79 -8.30 16.91
N THR A 24 27.02 -8.38 16.44
CA THR A 24 27.35 -8.77 15.06
C THR A 24 27.32 -10.31 14.98
N ALA A 25 26.36 -10.87 14.28
CA ALA A 25 26.32 -12.29 13.97
C ALA A 25 27.14 -12.55 12.70
N THR A 26 28.28 -13.23 12.84
CA THR A 26 29.11 -13.71 11.74
C THR A 26 28.56 -15.05 11.26
N VAL A 27 28.02 -15.10 10.03
CA VAL A 27 27.64 -16.37 9.40
C VAL A 27 28.82 -16.91 8.61
N THR A 28 29.40 -18.02 9.07
CA THR A 28 30.45 -18.75 8.36
C THR A 28 29.81 -19.75 7.40
N VAL A 29 29.96 -19.53 6.10
CA VAL A 29 29.51 -20.48 5.07
C VAL A 29 30.66 -21.46 4.79
N THR A 30 30.49 -22.71 5.21
CA THR A 30 31.43 -23.79 4.89
C THR A 30 31.03 -24.39 3.55
N SER A 31 31.86 -24.19 2.51
CA SER A 31 31.75 -24.88 1.22
C SER A 31 32.36 -26.27 1.36
N SER A 32 31.55 -27.32 1.31
CA SER A 32 32.01 -28.70 1.10
C SER A 32 31.94 -29.04 -0.38
N GLY A 33 33.10 -29.17 -1.01
CA GLY A 33 33.22 -29.68 -2.36
C GLY A 33 32.90 -31.19 -2.40
N SER A 34 32.11 -31.58 -3.36
CA SER A 34 31.91 -33.01 -3.74
C SER A 34 32.20 -33.17 -5.21
N THR A 35 33.27 -33.88 -5.50
CA THR A 35 33.63 -34.39 -6.83
C THR A 35 32.75 -35.61 -7.13
N GLY A 36 32.05 -35.67 -8.25
CA GLY A 36 31.25 -36.80 -8.64
C GLY A 36 30.90 -36.83 -10.13
N THR A 37 31.72 -37.55 -10.87
CA THR A 37 31.48 -38.41 -12.02
C THR A 37 30.39 -38.06 -13.04
N LYS A 38 30.84 -37.80 -14.29
CA LYS A 38 30.05 -37.74 -15.52
C LYS A 38 29.36 -39.09 -15.79
N THR A 39 28.06 -39.01 -16.03
CA THR A 39 27.32 -40.08 -16.75
C THR A 39 26.46 -39.37 -17.80
N ASP A 40 26.79 -39.57 -19.06
CA ASP A 40 25.99 -39.20 -20.21
C ASP A 40 24.68 -40.00 -20.17
N THR A 41 23.55 -39.32 -20.07
CA THR A 41 22.24 -39.87 -20.37
C THR A 41 21.51 -38.90 -21.27
N THR A 42 21.45 -39.26 -22.55
CA THR A 42 20.63 -38.64 -23.58
C THR A 42 19.16 -38.69 -23.15
N SER A 43 18.55 -37.55 -22.86
CA SER A 43 17.12 -37.43 -22.60
C SER A 43 16.42 -36.79 -23.77
N PRO A 44 15.29 -37.32 -24.26
CA PRO A 44 14.58 -36.74 -25.41
C PRO A 44 13.96 -35.40 -25.07
N SER A 45 14.25 -34.45 -25.93
CA SER A 45 13.68 -33.07 -25.92
C SER A 45 12.18 -33.15 -26.15
N GLY A 46 11.40 -33.19 -25.09
CA GLY A 46 9.97 -32.89 -25.10
C GLY A 46 9.78 -31.38 -25.02
N SER A 47 9.60 -30.71 -26.16
CA SER A 47 9.11 -29.32 -26.20
C SER A 47 7.66 -29.31 -25.70
N THR A 48 7.49 -29.15 -24.40
CA THR A 48 6.21 -28.70 -23.85
C THR A 48 6.13 -27.21 -24.14
N THR A 49 5.38 -26.84 -25.15
CA THR A 49 4.98 -25.46 -25.38
C THR A 49 4.08 -25.05 -24.23
N GLU A 50 4.70 -24.47 -23.19
CA GLU A 50 4.00 -23.75 -22.13
C GLU A 50 3.24 -22.60 -22.80
N PRO A 51 1.90 -22.48 -22.60
CA PRO A 51 1.19 -21.32 -23.12
C PRO A 51 1.86 -20.07 -22.55
N PRO A 52 2.02 -19.00 -23.36
CA PRO A 52 2.68 -17.78 -22.91
C PRO A 52 1.95 -17.31 -21.64
N ALA A 53 2.67 -17.31 -20.51
CA ALA A 53 2.20 -16.71 -19.29
C ALA A 53 1.84 -15.28 -19.63
N THR A 54 0.54 -14.96 -19.60
CA THR A 54 0.03 -13.61 -19.83
C THR A 54 0.68 -12.76 -18.75
N THR A 55 1.71 -12.02 -19.11
CA THR A 55 2.37 -11.08 -18.20
C THR A 55 1.28 -10.15 -17.70
N PRO A 56 1.05 -10.05 -16.38
CA PRO A 56 0.03 -9.13 -15.89
C PRO A 56 0.38 -7.74 -16.42
N ASP A 57 -0.61 -7.12 -17.03
CA ASP A 57 -0.51 -5.81 -17.66
C ASP A 57 -0.02 -4.81 -16.61
N ARG A 58 1.25 -4.42 -16.69
CA ARG A 58 1.85 -3.56 -15.68
C ARG A 58 1.29 -2.16 -15.83
N LEU A 59 1.08 -1.49 -14.70
CA LEU A 59 0.61 -0.11 -14.66
C LEU A 59 1.39 0.80 -15.63
N ALA A 60 2.74 0.63 -15.70
CA ALA A 60 3.61 1.39 -16.60
C ALA A 60 3.35 1.11 -18.10
N ASP A 61 2.90 -0.08 -18.44
CA ASP A 61 2.67 -0.48 -19.84
C ASP A 61 1.38 0.15 -20.40
N ARG A 62 0.40 0.42 -19.53
CA ARG A 62 -0.90 0.99 -19.92
C ARG A 62 -0.96 2.51 -19.82
N CYS A 63 -0.32 3.08 -18.82
CA CYS A 63 -0.37 4.52 -18.57
C CYS A 63 0.71 5.30 -19.32
N GLY A 64 1.65 4.59 -19.99
CA GLY A 64 2.80 5.21 -20.63
C GLY A 64 3.88 5.67 -19.64
N ALA A 65 5.13 5.76 -20.11
CA ALA A 65 6.23 6.22 -19.27
C ALA A 65 5.98 7.67 -18.83
N GLY A 66 5.83 7.88 -17.52
CA GLY A 66 5.62 9.20 -16.93
C GLY A 66 4.17 9.67 -16.84
N ALA A 67 3.20 8.89 -17.35
CA ALA A 67 1.79 9.17 -17.12
C ALA A 67 1.31 8.59 -15.77
N VAL A 68 0.41 9.31 -15.11
CA VAL A 68 -0.25 8.84 -13.88
C VAL A 68 -1.62 8.30 -14.29
N CYS A 69 -1.84 7.01 -14.06
CA CYS A 69 -3.18 6.44 -14.21
C CYS A 69 -4.09 7.00 -13.12
N ASP A 70 -5.32 7.30 -13.50
CA ASP A 70 -6.35 7.78 -12.59
C ASP A 70 -6.98 6.64 -11.79
N ASP A 71 -6.72 5.38 -12.16
CA ASP A 71 -7.25 4.20 -11.50
C ASP A 71 -6.26 3.03 -11.54
N PHE A 72 -6.37 2.14 -10.57
CA PHE A 72 -5.62 0.89 -10.49
C PHE A 72 -6.29 -0.11 -9.55
N ALA A 73 -5.97 -1.39 -9.71
CA ALA A 73 -6.38 -2.44 -8.79
C ALA A 73 -5.17 -3.17 -8.19
N THR A 74 -5.35 -3.77 -7.01
CA THR A 74 -4.37 -4.73 -6.48
C THR A 74 -4.46 -6.07 -7.22
N PRO A 75 -3.41 -6.91 -7.22
CA PRO A 75 -3.40 -8.20 -7.93
C PRO A 75 -4.52 -9.14 -7.52
N SER A 76 -5.00 -9.07 -6.29
CA SER A 76 -6.16 -9.84 -5.81
C SER A 76 -7.48 -9.38 -6.44
N GLY A 77 -7.53 -8.20 -7.05
CA GLY A 77 -8.75 -7.55 -7.51
C GLY A 77 -9.73 -7.21 -6.40
N ASN A 78 -9.33 -7.31 -5.13
CA ASN A 78 -10.20 -7.00 -3.99
C ASN A 78 -10.20 -5.51 -3.64
N ILE A 79 -9.11 -4.79 -3.95
CA ILE A 79 -8.99 -3.35 -3.73
C ILE A 79 -8.86 -2.67 -5.08
N ILE A 80 -9.70 -1.68 -5.31
CA ILE A 80 -9.70 -0.85 -6.51
C ILE A 80 -9.60 0.61 -6.07
N CYS A 81 -8.70 1.35 -6.70
CA CYS A 81 -8.46 2.76 -6.41
C CYS A 81 -8.78 3.61 -7.63
N PHE A 82 -9.34 4.75 -7.35
CA PHE A 82 -9.53 5.86 -8.28
C PHE A 82 -8.78 7.09 -7.76
N ALA A 83 -8.08 7.78 -8.63
CA ALA A 83 -7.36 9.00 -8.28
C ALA A 83 -7.73 10.15 -9.20
N SER A 84 -7.68 11.37 -8.71
CA SER A 84 -8.05 12.54 -9.48
C SER A 84 -7.24 13.77 -9.06
N ALA A 85 -6.97 14.65 -10.01
CA ALA A 85 -6.41 15.98 -9.76
C ALA A 85 -7.42 16.97 -9.16
N ALA A 86 -8.71 16.64 -9.13
CA ALA A 86 -9.73 17.49 -8.55
C ALA A 86 -9.46 17.76 -7.06
N GLN A 87 -9.92 18.91 -6.54
CA GLN A 87 -9.79 19.26 -5.12
C GLN A 87 -8.34 19.19 -4.57
N SER A 88 -7.37 19.60 -5.37
CA SER A 88 -5.93 19.55 -5.04
C SER A 88 -5.32 18.14 -5.04
N GLY A 89 -6.01 17.17 -5.61
CA GLY A 89 -5.56 15.79 -5.74
C GLY A 89 -6.00 14.90 -4.58
N PHE A 90 -6.49 13.73 -4.93
CA PHE A 90 -6.87 12.69 -3.97
C PHE A 90 -6.77 11.29 -4.60
N VAL A 91 -6.71 10.28 -3.75
CA VAL A 91 -6.96 8.89 -4.08
C VAL A 91 -8.10 8.36 -3.22
N GLU A 92 -8.97 7.57 -3.80
CA GLU A 92 -10.03 6.84 -3.12
C GLU A 92 -9.92 5.37 -3.46
N CYS A 93 -9.86 4.53 -2.44
CA CYS A 93 -9.73 3.09 -2.61
C CYS A 93 -10.90 2.38 -1.94
N GLU A 94 -11.57 1.54 -2.70
CA GLU A 94 -12.68 0.71 -2.26
C GLU A 94 -12.23 -0.75 -2.13
N ILE A 95 -12.87 -1.49 -1.21
CA ILE A 95 -12.58 -2.90 -0.99
C ILE A 95 -13.85 -3.76 -1.12
N LYS A 96 -13.80 -4.78 -1.98
CA LYS A 96 -14.94 -5.67 -2.27
C LYS A 96 -15.48 -6.40 -1.06
N SER A 97 -14.59 -6.80 -0.16
CA SER A 97 -14.97 -7.48 1.09
C SER A 97 -15.67 -6.56 2.09
N GLY A 98 -15.73 -5.25 1.83
CA GLY A 98 -16.15 -4.25 2.80
C GLY A 98 -15.08 -3.93 3.84
N LEU A 99 -15.27 -2.84 4.57
CA LEU A 99 -14.40 -2.45 5.67
C LEU A 99 -14.72 -3.26 6.95
N VAL A 100 -13.71 -3.87 7.54
CA VAL A 100 -13.86 -4.69 8.76
C VAL A 100 -12.94 -4.15 9.87
N PRO A 101 -13.51 -3.74 11.03
CA PRO A 101 -14.92 -3.50 11.29
C PRO A 101 -15.48 -2.35 10.46
N PRO A 102 -16.82 -2.25 10.29
CA PRO A 102 -17.41 -1.10 9.62
C PRO A 102 -17.01 0.20 10.32
N PRO A 103 -16.70 1.28 9.59
CA PRO A 103 -16.35 2.56 10.19
C PRO A 103 -17.57 3.20 10.87
N PRO A 104 -17.34 4.11 11.84
CA PRO A 104 -18.41 4.92 12.40
C PRO A 104 -19.14 5.73 11.31
N ARG A 105 -20.45 5.85 11.41
CA ARG A 105 -21.29 6.59 10.45
C ARG A 105 -21.31 8.10 10.75
N ASP A 106 -20.16 8.70 10.98
CA ASP A 106 -20.01 10.12 11.33
C ASP A 106 -20.48 11.03 10.18
N GLY A 107 -21.78 11.32 10.13
CA GLY A 107 -22.38 12.18 9.10
C GLY A 107 -22.53 11.53 7.72
N CYS A 108 -22.39 10.21 7.60
CA CYS A 108 -22.62 9.45 6.39
C CYS A 108 -23.83 8.53 6.54
N ASP A 109 -24.91 8.82 5.82
CA ASP A 109 -26.12 8.00 5.72
C ASP A 109 -26.05 6.96 4.59
N LEU A 110 -24.97 6.99 3.80
CA LEU A 110 -24.72 6.11 2.66
C LEU A 110 -23.74 4.99 3.04
N ASP A 111 -23.35 4.19 2.06
CA ASP A 111 -22.34 3.17 2.25
C ASP A 111 -20.94 3.78 2.40
N GLN A 112 -20.07 3.04 3.08
CA GLN A 112 -18.68 3.41 3.27
C GLN A 112 -17.80 2.28 2.73
N PRO A 113 -17.66 2.16 1.39
CA PRO A 113 -17.00 1.01 0.77
C PRO A 113 -15.47 1.04 0.87
N GLY A 114 -14.89 2.15 1.31
CA GLY A 114 -13.45 2.33 1.31
C GLY A 114 -12.95 3.56 2.05
N LEU A 115 -11.75 3.99 1.70
CA LEU A 115 -11.05 5.12 2.31
C LEU A 115 -10.59 6.11 1.22
N SER A 116 -10.65 7.39 1.54
CA SER A 116 -10.17 8.49 0.71
C SER A 116 -9.01 9.21 1.42
N LEU A 117 -8.00 9.63 0.65
CA LEU A 117 -6.85 10.39 1.10
C LEU A 117 -6.56 11.51 0.11
N SER A 118 -6.62 12.74 0.56
CA SER A 118 -6.19 13.91 -0.21
C SER A 118 -4.67 14.08 -0.16
N SER A 119 -4.14 14.94 -1.04
CA SER A 119 -2.70 15.29 -1.06
C SER A 119 -2.19 15.85 0.27
N SER A 120 -3.10 16.29 1.16
CA SER A 120 -2.82 16.77 2.51
C SER A 120 -3.98 16.44 3.45
N GLY A 121 -3.67 16.40 4.76
CA GLY A 121 -4.65 16.11 5.80
C GLY A 121 -4.97 14.60 5.97
N PRO A 122 -5.82 14.26 6.94
CA PRO A 122 -6.07 12.87 7.33
C PRO A 122 -6.95 12.11 6.34
N ALA A 123 -6.76 10.78 6.30
CA ALA A 123 -7.64 9.86 5.58
C ALA A 123 -9.04 9.82 6.19
N LYS A 124 -10.05 9.60 5.34
CA LYS A 124 -11.47 9.54 5.74
C LYS A 124 -12.14 8.33 5.11
N PRO A 125 -13.15 7.72 5.75
CA PRO A 125 -14.04 6.79 5.08
C PRO A 125 -14.75 7.49 3.91
N THR A 126 -14.92 6.78 2.80
CA THR A 126 -15.74 7.27 1.69
C THR A 126 -17.22 7.24 2.08
N CYS A 127 -18.03 8.07 1.44
CA CYS A 127 -19.47 8.12 1.69
C CYS A 127 -20.18 8.19 0.34
N ARG A 128 -20.71 7.06 -0.14
CA ARG A 128 -21.41 6.98 -1.45
C ARG A 128 -22.36 5.80 -1.50
N SER A 129 -23.37 5.88 -2.36
CA SER A 129 -24.32 4.79 -2.61
C SER A 129 -23.84 3.85 -3.71
N ASP A 130 -23.13 4.39 -4.71
CA ASP A 130 -22.73 3.63 -5.90
C ASP A 130 -21.22 3.32 -5.83
N PRO A 131 -20.81 2.15 -6.32
CA PRO A 131 -19.39 1.82 -6.44
C PRO A 131 -18.71 2.77 -7.44
N SER A 132 -17.40 2.95 -7.28
CA SER A 132 -16.60 3.73 -8.23
C SER A 132 -16.74 3.16 -9.65
N PRO A 133 -16.75 4.01 -10.70
CA PRO A 133 -16.73 3.55 -12.10
C PRO A 133 -15.58 2.57 -12.39
N ALA A 134 -14.46 2.70 -11.70
CA ALA A 134 -13.31 1.79 -11.80
C ALA A 134 -13.64 0.32 -11.53
N TRP A 135 -14.74 0.02 -10.81
CA TRP A 135 -15.23 -1.36 -10.61
C TRP A 135 -15.68 -2.05 -11.87
N PHE A 136 -16.13 -1.29 -12.85
CA PHE A 136 -16.68 -1.79 -14.10
C PHE A 136 -15.64 -1.83 -15.22
N ASP A 137 -14.45 -1.25 -15.00
CA ASP A 137 -13.35 -1.33 -15.95
C ASP A 137 -12.71 -2.73 -15.91
N LYS A 138 -12.96 -3.52 -16.97
CA LYS A 138 -12.36 -4.85 -17.14
C LYS A 138 -10.87 -4.80 -17.48
N GLN A 139 -10.37 -3.63 -17.81
CA GLN A 139 -8.99 -3.39 -18.21
C GLN A 139 -8.24 -2.52 -17.22
N ILE A 140 -8.73 -2.38 -15.99
CA ILE A 140 -8.07 -1.59 -14.94
C ILE A 140 -6.60 -2.04 -14.75
N PRO A 141 -5.64 -1.11 -14.73
CA PRO A 141 -4.24 -1.45 -14.52
C PRO A 141 -3.99 -2.11 -13.17
N ILE A 142 -3.11 -3.12 -13.14
CA ILE A 142 -2.77 -3.83 -11.91
C ILE A 142 -1.51 -3.24 -11.29
N LEU A 143 -1.62 -2.76 -10.06
CA LEU A 143 -0.48 -2.37 -9.23
C LEU A 143 0.10 -3.63 -8.58
N ALA A 144 1.17 -4.18 -9.15
CA ALA A 144 1.79 -5.42 -8.68
C ALA A 144 2.22 -5.32 -7.21
N TYR A 145 2.23 -6.45 -6.49
CA TYR A 145 2.75 -6.47 -5.12
C TYR A 145 4.22 -6.06 -5.08
N GLY A 146 4.59 -5.31 -4.05
CA GLY A 146 5.91 -4.72 -3.89
C GLY A 146 6.14 -3.45 -4.73
N THR A 147 5.14 -2.98 -5.49
CA THR A 147 5.27 -1.76 -6.28
C THR A 147 4.46 -0.60 -5.71
N THR A 148 4.89 0.60 -6.04
CA THR A 148 4.25 1.84 -5.58
C THR A 148 3.63 2.59 -6.76
N TRP A 149 2.36 2.95 -6.62
CA TRP A 149 1.73 3.99 -7.41
C TRP A 149 1.99 5.34 -6.75
N ALA A 150 2.30 6.37 -7.53
CA ALA A 150 2.51 7.72 -7.05
C ALA A 150 1.79 8.72 -7.96
N GLY A 151 0.93 9.53 -7.39
CA GLY A 151 0.18 10.54 -8.13
C GLY A 151 -0.58 11.48 -7.20
N PHE A 152 -0.84 12.69 -7.69
CA PHE A 152 -1.67 13.69 -7.01
C PHE A 152 -1.28 13.96 -5.55
N GLY A 153 0.01 13.84 -5.20
CA GLY A 153 0.52 14.06 -3.85
C GLY A 153 0.30 12.89 -2.88
N VAL A 154 -0.05 11.72 -3.40
CA VAL A 154 -0.25 10.48 -2.64
C VAL A 154 0.63 9.38 -3.21
N ASN A 155 1.15 8.52 -2.34
CA ASN A 155 1.87 7.30 -2.69
C ASN A 155 1.13 6.10 -2.12
N CYS A 156 0.90 5.06 -2.93
CA CYS A 156 0.23 3.84 -2.52
C CYS A 156 1.13 2.63 -2.80
N LEU A 157 1.57 1.93 -1.76
CA LEU A 157 2.34 0.69 -1.85
C LEU A 157 1.37 -0.51 -1.82
N SER A 158 1.45 -1.34 -2.85
CA SER A 158 0.69 -2.60 -2.92
C SER A 158 1.50 -3.73 -2.29
N GLU A 159 0.92 -4.40 -1.31
CA GLU A 159 1.51 -5.57 -0.65
C GLU A 159 0.52 -6.73 -0.63
N SER A 160 1.01 -7.96 -0.48
CA SER A 160 0.14 -9.14 -0.34
C SER A 160 -0.75 -9.07 0.92
N THR A 161 -0.35 -8.28 1.89
CA THR A 161 -1.06 -8.03 3.15
C THR A 161 -2.08 -6.89 3.07
N GLY A 162 -2.05 -6.08 2.00
CA GLY A 162 -2.97 -4.95 1.81
C GLY A 162 -2.36 -3.82 0.99
N LEU A 163 -3.10 -2.72 0.91
CA LEU A 163 -2.68 -1.49 0.26
C LEU A 163 -2.43 -0.41 1.31
N ARG A 164 -1.23 0.17 1.30
CA ARG A 164 -0.86 1.28 2.18
C ARG A 164 -0.69 2.55 1.38
N CYS A 165 -1.52 3.57 1.65
CA CYS A 165 -1.40 4.88 1.02
C CYS A 165 -0.96 5.95 2.02
N THR A 166 -0.10 6.87 1.57
CA THR A 166 0.42 7.99 2.38
C THR A 166 0.46 9.26 1.55
N ASN A 167 0.16 10.40 2.16
CA ASN A 167 0.34 11.71 1.55
C ASN A 167 1.60 12.42 2.06
N ARG A 168 1.85 13.62 1.55
CA ARG A 168 3.04 14.42 1.91
C ARG A 168 3.10 14.84 3.38
N ASP A 169 1.95 14.89 4.08
CA ASP A 169 1.89 15.28 5.50
C ASP A 169 2.13 14.08 6.44
N GLY A 170 2.34 12.87 5.88
CA GLY A 170 2.52 11.65 6.63
C GLY A 170 1.21 10.99 7.09
N HIS A 171 0.06 11.57 6.76
CA HIS A 171 -1.23 10.92 6.96
C HIS A 171 -1.44 9.81 5.93
N GLY A 172 -2.24 8.83 6.29
CA GLY A 172 -2.51 7.74 5.37
C GLY A 172 -3.53 6.74 5.88
N PHE A 173 -3.60 5.64 5.15
CA PHE A 173 -4.40 4.48 5.53
C PHE A 173 -3.73 3.17 5.11
N LEU A 174 -4.11 2.12 5.81
CA LEU A 174 -3.94 0.72 5.39
C LEU A 174 -5.33 0.16 5.08
N LEU A 175 -5.45 -0.52 3.96
CA LEU A 175 -6.66 -1.20 3.52
C LEU A 175 -6.35 -2.66 3.23
N ALA A 176 -6.95 -3.59 3.98
CA ALA A 176 -6.76 -5.02 3.85
C ALA A 176 -8.09 -5.75 4.04
N ARG A 177 -8.13 -7.03 3.66
CA ARG A 177 -9.38 -7.84 3.72
C ARG A 177 -10.02 -7.89 5.11
N GLU A 178 -9.22 -7.98 6.15
CA GLU A 178 -9.67 -8.26 7.52
C GLU A 178 -9.49 -7.07 8.44
N GLN A 179 -8.89 -5.98 7.94
CA GLN A 179 -8.62 -4.79 8.75
C GLN A 179 -8.40 -3.57 7.88
N TRP A 180 -8.66 -2.44 8.47
CA TRP A 180 -8.25 -1.14 7.95
C TRP A 180 -7.80 -0.23 9.09
N SER A 181 -6.98 0.76 8.78
CA SER A 181 -6.57 1.77 9.75
C SER A 181 -6.26 3.10 9.06
N LYS A 182 -6.34 4.17 9.82
CA LYS A 182 -5.87 5.52 9.44
C LYS A 182 -4.74 5.92 10.38
N PHE A 183 -3.81 6.70 9.90
CA PHE A 183 -2.67 7.22 10.68
C PHE A 183 -2.26 8.60 10.21
#